data_809a014bd7b55787289cb4bdbcb4860b
#
_entry.id   809a014bd7b55787289cb4bdbcb4860b
#
_cell.length_a   1.000
_cell.length_b   1.000
_cell.length_c   1.000
_cell.angle_alpha   90.00
_cell.angle_beta   90.00
_cell.angle_gamma   90.00
#
_symmetry.space_group_name_H-M   'P 1'
#
loop_
_entity.id
_entity.type
_entity.pdbx_description
1 polymer ?
#
loop_
_entity_poly.entity_id
_entity_poly.type
_entity_poly.pdbx_seq_one_letter_code
_entity_poly.pdbx_strand_id
1 'polypeptide(L)'
;MSKHCFHCQDELPKGFEATLKVNGETRYFCCFGCQAIAETIVTGGLESFYQHRTQAALRPDEFNNTAIDELKLYDDPELQDEFVEKNEQQRLTSLSISGITCAACIWLLEKEISKLAGVTSFNVNHSSHKATLSWQSDAINLSDILIHIRKLGYKALPYEVGLARKNAESEKKTSLFRI
;
A
#
# COMPACT_ATOMS: atom_id res chain seq x y z
N MET A 1 -17.14 -18.55 17.97
CA MET A 1 -15.94 -17.72 17.83
C MET A 1 -15.41 -17.88 16.42
N SER A 2 -15.10 -16.79 15.73
CA SER A 2 -14.47 -16.85 14.39
C SER A 2 -13.13 -17.58 14.50
N LYS A 3 -12.87 -18.53 13.60
CA LYS A 3 -11.58 -19.26 13.56
C LYS A 3 -10.52 -18.50 12.74
N HIS A 4 -10.90 -17.36 12.13
CA HIS A 4 -10.08 -16.61 11.18
C HIS A 4 -9.98 -15.15 11.58
N CYS A 5 -8.85 -14.56 11.25
CA CYS A 5 -8.57 -13.14 11.42
C CYS A 5 -9.57 -12.28 10.61
N PHE A 6 -10.14 -11.27 11.27
CA PHE A 6 -11.09 -10.39 10.59
C PHE A 6 -10.44 -9.57 9.48
N HIS A 7 -9.12 -9.29 9.54
CA HIS A 7 -8.42 -8.50 8.54
C HIS A 7 -7.90 -9.34 7.37
N CYS A 8 -6.98 -10.28 7.60
CA CYS A 8 -6.30 -11.06 6.56
C CYS A 8 -6.93 -12.43 6.27
N GLN A 9 -7.89 -12.87 7.11
CA GLN A 9 -8.56 -14.17 7.05
C GLN A 9 -7.69 -15.41 7.31
N ASP A 10 -6.45 -15.24 7.77
CA ASP A 10 -5.65 -16.35 8.24
C ASP A 10 -6.21 -16.95 9.54
N GLU A 11 -5.80 -18.17 9.86
CA GLU A 11 -6.19 -18.81 11.10
C GLU A 11 -5.70 -18.05 12.32
N LEU A 12 -6.54 -17.98 13.35
CA LEU A 12 -6.17 -17.35 14.62
C LEU A 12 -5.21 -18.25 15.40
N PRO A 13 -4.06 -17.72 15.89
CA PRO A 13 -3.15 -18.47 16.72
C PRO A 13 -3.82 -18.89 18.04
N LYS A 14 -3.56 -20.14 18.48
CA LYS A 14 -4.09 -20.62 19.76
C LYS A 14 -3.51 -19.84 20.93
N GLY A 15 -4.37 -19.34 21.80
CA GLY A 15 -3.96 -18.60 23.01
C GLY A 15 -3.52 -17.15 22.77
N PHE A 16 -3.69 -16.63 21.54
CA PHE A 16 -3.46 -15.21 21.24
C PHE A 16 -4.78 -14.47 21.10
N GLU A 17 -4.91 -13.35 21.79
CA GLU A 17 -6.10 -12.50 21.74
C GLU A 17 -5.74 -11.07 21.36
N ALA A 18 -6.04 -10.70 20.13
CA ALA A 18 -6.09 -9.32 19.67
C ALA A 18 -7.52 -9.04 19.21
N THR A 19 -8.19 -8.06 19.81
CA THR A 19 -9.60 -7.76 19.53
C THR A 19 -9.83 -6.27 19.31
N LEU A 20 -10.80 -5.94 18.45
CA LEU A 20 -11.26 -4.58 18.20
C LEU A 20 -12.76 -4.60 17.95
N LYS A 21 -13.48 -3.54 18.38
CA LYS A 21 -14.87 -3.34 18.00
C LYS A 21 -14.94 -2.72 16.60
N VAL A 22 -15.58 -3.43 15.67
CA VAL A 22 -15.84 -2.96 14.30
C VAL A 22 -17.34 -3.04 14.06
N ASN A 23 -17.98 -1.93 13.75
CA ASN A 23 -19.44 -1.82 13.59
C ASN A 23 -20.23 -2.37 14.80
N GLY A 24 -19.74 -2.12 16.03
CA GLY A 24 -20.38 -2.57 17.26
C GLY A 24 -20.12 -4.02 17.65
N GLU A 25 -19.50 -4.83 16.80
CA GLU A 25 -19.16 -6.23 17.06
C GLU A 25 -17.67 -6.41 17.40
N THR A 26 -17.38 -7.29 18.36
CA THR A 26 -16.00 -7.66 18.68
C THR A 26 -15.43 -8.56 17.61
N ARG A 27 -14.34 -8.11 16.96
CA ARG A 27 -13.60 -8.85 15.92
C ARG A 27 -12.25 -9.31 16.45
N TYR A 28 -11.78 -10.45 15.93
CA TYR A 28 -10.55 -11.10 16.34
C TYR A 28 -9.49 -11.00 15.24
N PHE A 29 -8.22 -10.87 15.63
CA PHE A 29 -7.08 -10.69 14.72
C PHE A 29 -5.98 -11.70 15.04
N CYS A 30 -5.25 -12.14 14.01
CA CYS A 30 -4.17 -13.12 14.16
C CYS A 30 -2.88 -12.53 14.75
N CYS A 31 -2.72 -11.21 14.71
CA CYS A 31 -1.57 -10.49 15.24
C CYS A 31 -1.93 -9.02 15.55
N PHE A 32 -1.10 -8.37 16.35
CA PHE A 32 -1.26 -6.93 16.66
C PHE A 32 -1.14 -6.03 15.41
N GLY A 33 -0.41 -6.46 14.37
CA GLY A 33 -0.32 -5.72 13.12
C GLY A 33 -1.66 -5.64 12.39
N CYS A 34 -2.37 -6.77 12.25
CA CYS A 34 -3.72 -6.80 11.68
C CYS A 34 -4.72 -5.99 12.51
N GLN A 35 -4.60 -6.01 13.84
CA GLN A 35 -5.40 -5.19 14.74
C GLN A 35 -5.12 -3.70 14.52
N ALA A 36 -3.86 -3.27 14.45
CA ALA A 36 -3.46 -1.87 14.27
C ALA A 36 -3.95 -1.30 12.93
N ILE A 37 -3.87 -2.08 11.84
CA ILE A 37 -4.43 -1.66 10.55
C ILE A 37 -5.95 -1.52 10.64
N ALA A 38 -6.61 -2.49 11.26
CA ALA A 38 -8.06 -2.43 11.45
C ALA A 38 -8.48 -1.22 12.32
N GLU A 39 -7.71 -0.90 13.35
CA GLU A 39 -7.93 0.27 14.19
C GLU A 39 -7.77 1.57 13.39
N THR A 40 -6.75 1.67 12.53
CA THR A 40 -6.56 2.80 11.62
C THR A 40 -7.77 2.97 10.68
N ILE A 41 -8.29 1.87 10.14
CA ILE A 41 -9.48 1.88 9.28
C ILE A 41 -10.71 2.36 10.05
N VAL A 42 -10.94 1.85 11.26
CA VAL A 42 -12.09 2.19 12.10
C VAL A 42 -12.01 3.63 12.60
N THR A 43 -10.86 4.06 13.13
CA THR A 43 -10.67 5.44 13.61
C THR A 43 -10.71 6.46 12.49
N GLY A 44 -10.36 6.05 11.25
CA GLY A 44 -10.51 6.85 10.04
C GLY A 44 -11.97 6.97 9.54
N GLY A 45 -12.94 6.28 10.14
CA GLY A 45 -14.32 6.22 9.68
C GLY A 45 -14.47 5.45 8.36
N LEU A 46 -13.62 4.42 8.15
CA LEU A 46 -13.49 3.68 6.91
C LEU A 46 -14.03 2.24 7.02
N GLU A 47 -14.88 1.95 8.01
CA GLU A 47 -15.40 0.60 8.28
C GLU A 47 -16.13 -0.02 7.09
N SER A 48 -16.64 0.81 6.17
CA SER A 48 -17.22 0.37 4.90
C SER A 48 -16.23 -0.43 4.04
N PHE A 49 -14.91 -0.25 4.24
CA PHE A 49 -13.90 -1.10 3.62
C PHE A 49 -14.17 -2.59 3.88
N TYR A 50 -14.49 -2.96 5.13
CA TYR A 50 -14.77 -4.34 5.49
C TYR A 50 -16.11 -4.87 4.96
N GLN A 51 -17.04 -4.00 4.61
CA GLN A 51 -18.33 -4.37 4.02
C GLN A 51 -18.22 -4.63 2.52
N HIS A 52 -17.37 -3.87 1.83
CA HIS A 52 -17.29 -3.86 0.37
C HIS A 52 -16.06 -4.60 -0.21
N ARG A 53 -15.11 -5.04 0.63
CA ARG A 53 -13.98 -5.82 0.15
C ARG A 53 -14.42 -7.18 -0.39
N THR A 54 -13.83 -7.60 -1.49
CA THR A 54 -14.11 -8.89 -2.15
C THR A 54 -13.09 -9.98 -1.77
N GLN A 55 -11.94 -9.59 -1.20
CA GLN A 55 -10.86 -10.47 -0.79
C GLN A 55 -10.30 -10.06 0.58
N ALA A 56 -9.53 -10.98 1.18
CA ALA A 56 -8.79 -10.70 2.40
C ALA A 56 -7.74 -9.59 2.17
N ALA A 57 -7.50 -8.77 3.19
CA ALA A 57 -6.43 -7.80 3.16
C ALA A 57 -5.06 -8.49 3.37
N LEU A 58 -3.98 -7.87 2.90
CA LEU A 58 -2.63 -8.39 3.08
C LEU A 58 -2.20 -8.36 4.56
N ARG A 59 -1.40 -9.33 4.96
CA ARG A 59 -0.81 -9.36 6.31
C ARG A 59 0.32 -8.36 6.47
N PRO A 60 0.44 -7.73 7.67
CA PRO A 60 1.53 -6.81 7.95
C PRO A 60 2.93 -7.44 8.03
N ASP A 61 3.04 -8.73 8.30
CA ASP A 61 4.33 -9.45 8.39
C ASP A 61 5.04 -9.63 7.03
N GLU A 62 4.37 -9.36 5.91
CA GLU A 62 5.04 -9.09 4.64
C GLU A 62 5.86 -7.78 4.65
N PHE A 63 5.76 -7.00 5.73
CA PHE A 63 6.54 -5.79 5.99
C PHE A 63 7.82 -6.12 6.75
N ASN A 64 8.83 -6.62 6.08
CA ASN A 64 10.15 -6.75 6.69
C ASN A 64 10.94 -5.43 6.58
N ASN A 65 11.89 -5.20 7.51
CA ASN A 65 12.70 -3.98 7.54
C ASN A 65 13.50 -3.79 6.23
N THR A 66 13.99 -4.87 5.62
CA THR A 66 14.71 -4.85 4.33
C THR A 66 13.87 -4.18 3.24
N ALA A 67 12.57 -4.48 3.19
CA ALA A 67 11.69 -3.88 2.21
C ALA A 67 11.38 -2.39 2.48
N ILE A 68 11.49 -1.93 3.73
CA ILE A 68 11.39 -0.52 4.08
C ILE A 68 12.66 0.22 3.67
N ASP A 69 13.84 -0.37 3.90
CA ASP A 69 15.10 0.24 3.50
C ASP A 69 15.23 0.35 1.98
N GLU A 70 14.70 -0.62 1.22
CA GLU A 70 14.59 -0.51 -0.23
C GLU A 70 13.73 0.69 -0.69
N LEU A 71 12.69 1.03 0.05
CA LEU A 71 11.84 2.18 -0.30
C LEU A 71 12.55 3.52 -0.10
N LYS A 72 13.52 3.62 0.82
CA LYS A 72 14.32 4.83 1.04
C LYS A 72 15.21 5.16 -0.14
N LEU A 73 15.55 4.18 -0.99
CA LEU A 73 16.31 4.42 -2.22
C LEU A 73 15.55 5.35 -3.19
N TYR A 74 14.22 5.38 -3.12
CA TYR A 74 13.41 6.28 -3.96
C TYR A 74 13.46 7.75 -3.54
N ASP A 75 14.17 8.09 -2.44
CA ASP A 75 14.44 9.47 -2.05
C ASP A 75 15.72 10.02 -2.69
N ASP A 76 16.54 9.14 -3.30
CA ASP A 76 17.76 9.54 -4.00
C ASP A 76 17.42 10.50 -5.16
N PRO A 77 18.02 11.71 -5.21
CA PRO A 77 17.70 12.69 -6.24
C PRO A 77 18.01 12.26 -7.66
N GLU A 78 19.10 11.47 -7.85
CA GLU A 78 19.50 10.97 -9.17
C GLU A 78 18.52 9.91 -9.66
N LEU A 79 18.06 9.04 -8.76
CA LEU A 79 17.04 8.06 -9.08
C LEU A 79 15.68 8.72 -9.35
N GLN A 80 15.31 9.75 -8.62
CA GLN A 80 14.06 10.50 -8.83
C GLN A 80 14.01 11.17 -10.19
N ASP A 81 15.13 11.60 -10.77
CA ASP A 81 15.17 12.23 -12.09
C ASP A 81 14.64 11.31 -13.20
N GLU A 82 14.62 9.99 -12.98
CA GLU A 82 14.10 9.03 -13.96
C GLU A 82 12.58 8.91 -13.98
N PHE A 83 11.87 9.24 -12.87
CA PHE A 83 10.44 8.98 -12.75
C PHE A 83 9.64 10.07 -12.02
N VAL A 84 10.27 11.16 -11.59
CA VAL A 84 9.62 12.28 -10.92
C VAL A 84 9.71 13.53 -11.79
N GLU A 85 8.57 14.08 -12.17
CA GLU A 85 8.49 15.41 -12.74
C GLU A 85 8.64 16.44 -11.63
N LYS A 86 9.61 17.36 -11.78
CA LYS A 86 9.97 18.37 -10.80
C LYS A 86 9.50 19.74 -11.26
N ASN A 87 8.62 20.36 -10.48
CA ASN A 87 8.27 21.78 -10.59
C ASN A 87 8.85 22.53 -9.39
N GLU A 88 8.83 23.87 -9.42
CA GLU A 88 9.45 24.71 -8.39
C GLU A 88 9.02 24.38 -6.95
N GLN A 89 7.77 23.96 -6.74
CA GLN A 89 7.20 23.69 -5.42
C GLN A 89 6.61 22.27 -5.26
N GLN A 90 6.51 21.52 -6.35
CA GLN A 90 5.83 20.21 -6.35
C GLN A 90 6.62 19.17 -7.10
N ARG A 91 6.47 17.94 -6.64
CA ARG A 91 6.91 16.72 -7.31
C ARG A 91 5.68 15.95 -7.80
N LEU A 92 5.77 15.38 -8.98
CA LEU A 92 4.72 14.57 -9.58
C LEU A 92 5.30 13.24 -10.02
N THR A 93 4.62 12.14 -9.72
CA THR A 93 5.00 10.80 -10.20
C THR A 93 3.78 9.94 -10.44
N SER A 94 3.96 8.93 -11.28
CA SER A 94 3.01 7.84 -11.45
C SER A 94 3.49 6.60 -10.70
N LEU A 95 2.60 6.00 -9.91
CA LEU A 95 2.86 4.78 -9.15
C LEU A 95 2.04 3.62 -9.72
N SER A 96 2.62 2.43 -9.74
CA SER A 96 1.90 1.17 -9.92
C SER A 96 1.57 0.60 -8.56
N ILE A 97 0.28 0.33 -8.27
CA ILE A 97 -0.17 -0.17 -6.98
C ILE A 97 -0.63 -1.61 -7.13
N SER A 98 -0.07 -2.48 -6.30
CA SER A 98 -0.46 -3.89 -6.20
C SER A 98 -1.25 -4.15 -4.92
N GLY A 99 -2.18 -5.13 -4.98
CA GLY A 99 -3.04 -5.50 -3.85
C GLY A 99 -4.42 -4.83 -3.91
N ILE A 100 -4.71 -3.99 -4.91
CA ILE A 100 -6.06 -3.44 -5.13
C ILE A 100 -6.95 -4.55 -5.68
N THR A 101 -8.06 -4.81 -4.99
CA THR A 101 -9.03 -5.85 -5.35
C THR A 101 -10.43 -5.31 -5.58
N CYS A 102 -10.74 -4.12 -5.11
CA CYS A 102 -12.07 -3.51 -5.25
C CYS A 102 -12.01 -1.98 -5.10
N ALA A 103 -13.11 -1.32 -5.42
CA ALA A 103 -13.24 0.14 -5.31
C ALA A 103 -13.03 0.66 -3.88
N ALA A 104 -13.36 -0.13 -2.85
CA ALA A 104 -13.12 0.24 -1.46
C ALA A 104 -11.63 0.35 -1.12
N CYS A 105 -10.78 -0.46 -1.76
CA CYS A 105 -9.32 -0.36 -1.64
C CYS A 105 -8.81 0.98 -2.17
N ILE A 106 -9.32 1.42 -3.32
CA ILE A 106 -8.96 2.71 -3.93
C ILE A 106 -9.37 3.86 -3.03
N TRP A 107 -10.62 3.85 -2.59
CA TRP A 107 -11.14 4.88 -1.70
C TRP A 107 -10.34 4.98 -0.39
N LEU A 108 -9.98 3.83 0.22
CA LEU A 108 -9.15 3.79 1.41
C LEU A 108 -7.79 4.45 1.16
N LEU A 109 -7.10 4.05 0.07
CA LEU A 109 -5.81 4.59 -0.30
C LEU A 109 -5.87 6.10 -0.54
N GLU A 110 -6.81 6.55 -1.37
CA GLU A 110 -6.95 7.98 -1.68
C GLU A 110 -7.22 8.80 -0.43
N LYS A 111 -8.11 8.33 0.45
CA LYS A 111 -8.46 9.04 1.68
C LYS A 111 -7.31 9.09 2.68
N GLU A 112 -6.58 8.00 2.88
CA GLU A 112 -5.49 7.95 3.85
C GLU A 112 -4.22 8.67 3.36
N ILE A 113 -3.87 8.51 2.08
CA ILE A 113 -2.68 9.18 1.53
C ILE A 113 -2.90 10.68 1.41
N SER A 114 -4.10 11.14 1.04
CA SER A 114 -4.41 12.58 0.97
C SER A 114 -4.41 13.30 2.33
N LYS A 115 -4.42 12.57 3.45
CA LYS A 115 -4.29 13.15 4.80
C LYS A 115 -2.84 13.47 5.18
N LEU A 116 -1.86 12.89 4.49
CA LEU A 116 -0.45 13.11 4.80
C LEU A 116 -0.08 14.57 4.52
N ALA A 117 0.49 15.23 5.53
CA ALA A 117 1.00 16.58 5.36
C ALA A 117 2.08 16.61 4.27
N GLY A 118 1.95 17.50 3.31
CA GLY A 118 2.84 17.57 2.15
C GLY A 118 2.32 16.84 0.90
N VAL A 119 1.33 15.95 1.00
CA VAL A 119 0.66 15.38 -0.18
C VAL A 119 -0.36 16.39 -0.70
N THR A 120 -0.23 16.77 -1.95
CA THR A 120 -1.13 17.73 -2.62
C THR A 120 -2.28 17.03 -3.32
N SER A 121 -2.00 15.89 -3.97
CA SER A 121 -3.03 15.05 -4.59
C SER A 121 -2.56 13.60 -4.69
N PHE A 122 -3.53 12.68 -4.58
CA PHE A 122 -3.33 11.27 -4.81
C PHE A 122 -4.60 10.69 -5.42
N ASN A 123 -4.51 10.17 -6.64
CA ASN A 123 -5.65 9.63 -7.38
C ASN A 123 -5.28 8.29 -8.00
N VAL A 124 -6.12 7.29 -7.83
CA VAL A 124 -5.90 5.93 -8.34
C VAL A 124 -6.87 5.60 -9.46
N ASN A 125 -6.35 5.20 -10.61
CA ASN A 125 -7.17 4.72 -11.71
C ASN A 125 -7.60 3.26 -11.44
N HIS A 126 -8.90 3.05 -11.37
CA HIS A 126 -9.51 1.75 -11.05
C HIS A 126 -9.12 0.62 -12.03
N SER A 127 -9.04 0.94 -13.33
CA SER A 127 -8.82 -0.09 -14.36
C SER A 127 -7.35 -0.48 -14.51
N SER A 128 -6.43 0.48 -14.33
CA SER A 128 -5.00 0.26 -14.54
C SER A 128 -4.22 0.05 -13.24
N HIS A 129 -4.83 0.32 -12.08
CA HIS A 129 -4.20 0.36 -10.76
C HIS A 129 -2.97 1.29 -10.72
N LYS A 130 -2.96 2.29 -11.58
CA LYS A 130 -1.98 3.37 -11.55
C LYS A 130 -2.48 4.49 -10.67
N ALA A 131 -1.60 5.03 -9.84
CA ALA A 131 -1.88 6.23 -9.08
C ALA A 131 -1.03 7.39 -9.59
N THR A 132 -1.63 8.58 -9.63
CA THR A 132 -0.90 9.84 -9.80
C THR A 132 -0.74 10.47 -8.42
N LEU A 133 0.50 10.73 -8.04
CA LEU A 133 0.87 11.33 -6.77
C LEU A 133 1.54 12.69 -7.00
N SER A 134 1.06 13.73 -6.31
CA SER A 134 1.70 15.04 -6.23
C SER A 134 1.97 15.39 -4.77
N TRP A 135 3.21 15.85 -4.47
CA TRP A 135 3.63 16.20 -3.11
C TRP A 135 4.66 17.32 -3.08
N GLN A 136 4.85 17.90 -1.90
CA GLN A 136 5.88 18.89 -1.59
C GLN A 136 7.08 18.19 -0.96
N SER A 137 8.23 18.20 -1.62
CA SER A 137 9.43 17.47 -1.18
C SER A 137 10.12 18.05 0.06
N ASP A 138 9.79 19.29 0.41
CA ASP A 138 10.22 19.94 1.65
C ASP A 138 9.38 19.53 2.87
N ALA A 139 8.19 18.98 2.66
CA ALA A 139 7.28 18.57 3.71
C ALA A 139 7.26 17.05 3.95
N ILE A 140 7.43 16.22 2.91
CA ILE A 140 7.39 14.76 3.02
C ILE A 140 8.24 14.11 1.91
N ASN A 141 8.94 13.02 2.26
CA ASN A 141 9.70 12.23 1.29
C ASN A 141 8.81 11.22 0.56
N LEU A 142 9.21 10.84 -0.65
CA LEU A 142 8.49 9.81 -1.41
C LEU A 142 8.48 8.48 -0.67
N SER A 143 9.59 8.09 -0.05
CA SER A 143 9.70 6.86 0.74
C SER A 143 8.66 6.80 1.87
N ASP A 144 8.42 7.92 2.57
CA ASP A 144 7.44 7.98 3.67
C ASP A 144 6.02 7.70 3.17
N ILE A 145 5.68 8.23 1.98
CA ILE A 145 4.39 7.97 1.33
C ILE A 145 4.27 6.49 0.93
N LEU A 146 5.32 5.93 0.31
CA LEU A 146 5.35 4.52 -0.09
C LEU A 146 5.27 3.57 1.13
N ILE A 147 5.96 3.92 2.23
CA ILE A 147 5.88 3.18 3.50
C ILE A 147 4.45 3.26 4.07
N HIS A 148 3.79 4.42 3.97
CA HIS A 148 2.41 4.57 4.44
C HIS A 148 1.45 3.71 3.62
N ILE A 149 1.56 3.71 2.28
CA ILE A 149 0.80 2.82 1.40
C ILE A 149 1.01 1.36 1.80
N ARG A 150 2.26 0.98 2.12
CA ARG A 150 2.59 -0.36 2.54
C ARG A 150 1.97 -0.73 3.89
N LYS A 151 1.96 0.19 4.87
CA LYS A 151 1.28 0.01 6.16
C LYS A 151 -0.23 -0.23 6.02
N LEU A 152 -0.85 0.29 4.97
CA LEU A 152 -2.25 0.03 4.63
C LEU A 152 -2.47 -1.34 3.97
N GLY A 153 -1.40 -2.11 3.71
CA GLY A 153 -1.47 -3.45 3.10
C GLY A 153 -1.31 -3.47 1.58
N TYR A 154 -0.82 -2.38 0.97
CA TYR A 154 -0.62 -2.29 -0.47
C TYR A 154 0.87 -2.15 -0.81
N LYS A 155 1.24 -2.48 -2.05
CA LYS A 155 2.60 -2.26 -2.58
C LYS A 155 2.53 -1.22 -3.68
N ALA A 156 3.33 -0.16 -3.56
CA ALA A 156 3.45 0.87 -4.58
C ALA A 156 4.90 0.99 -5.04
N LEU A 157 5.08 1.12 -6.36
CA LEU A 157 6.39 1.36 -6.97
C LEU A 157 6.22 2.44 -8.05
N PRO A 158 7.25 3.28 -8.30
CA PRO A 158 7.26 4.16 -9.45
C PRO A 158 6.96 3.37 -10.72
N TYR A 159 6.05 3.89 -11.55
CA TYR A 159 5.48 3.13 -12.68
C TYR A 159 6.53 2.73 -13.71
N GLU A 160 7.47 3.60 -14.02
CA GLU A 160 8.51 3.36 -15.01
C GLU A 160 9.53 2.31 -14.53
N VAL A 161 9.90 2.34 -13.26
CA VAL A 161 10.74 1.32 -12.63
C VAL A 161 10.04 -0.05 -12.64
N GLY A 162 8.72 -0.07 -12.43
CA GLY A 162 7.91 -1.28 -12.50
C GLY A 162 7.85 -1.88 -13.91
N LEU A 163 7.80 -1.05 -14.96
CA LEU A 163 7.85 -1.49 -16.36
C LEU A 163 9.24 -2.06 -16.71
N ALA A 164 10.30 -1.38 -16.32
CA ALA A 164 11.67 -1.84 -16.57
C ALA A 164 11.93 -3.21 -15.93
N ARG A 165 11.47 -3.43 -14.68
CA ARG A 165 11.55 -4.74 -14.01
C ARG A 165 10.75 -5.82 -14.73
N LYS A 166 9.51 -5.54 -15.14
CA LYS A 166 8.68 -6.51 -15.89
C LYS A 166 9.29 -6.88 -17.25
N ASN A 167 9.87 -5.91 -17.95
CA ASN A 167 10.54 -6.15 -19.21
C ASN A 167 11.79 -7.01 -19.03
N ALA A 168 12.61 -6.73 -18.01
CA ALA A 168 13.80 -7.52 -17.69
C ALA A 168 13.47 -8.98 -17.27
N GLU A 169 12.38 -9.19 -16.53
CA GLU A 169 11.91 -10.54 -16.18
C GLU A 169 11.37 -11.30 -17.41
N SER A 170 10.68 -10.60 -18.29
CA SER A 170 10.15 -11.15 -19.57
C SER A 170 11.31 -11.57 -20.50
N GLU A 171 12.35 -10.75 -20.63
CA GLU A 171 13.54 -11.07 -21.43
C GLU A 171 14.31 -12.26 -20.86
N LYS A 172 14.47 -12.35 -19.54
CA LYS A 172 15.09 -13.52 -18.88
C LYS A 172 14.30 -14.80 -19.13
N LYS A 173 12.97 -14.76 -19.07
CA LYS A 173 12.13 -15.94 -19.38
C LYS A 173 12.25 -16.35 -20.84
N THR A 174 12.27 -15.40 -21.77
CA THR A 174 12.39 -15.69 -23.22
C THR A 174 13.76 -16.26 -23.58
N SER A 175 14.83 -15.83 -22.90
CA SER A 175 16.18 -16.33 -23.12
C SER A 175 16.39 -17.76 -22.60
N LEU A 176 15.67 -18.17 -21.55
CA LEU A 176 15.69 -19.53 -20.98
C LEU A 176 14.95 -20.58 -21.84
N PHE A 177 14.07 -20.15 -22.74
CA PHE A 177 13.33 -21.03 -23.66
C PHE A 177 13.95 -21.16 -25.07
N ARG A 178 15.15 -20.59 -25.29
CA ARG A 178 15.92 -20.66 -26.54
C ARG A 178 17.14 -21.55 -26.43
N ILE A 179 16.97 -22.75 -25.84
CA ILE A 179 17.97 -23.86 -25.93
C ILE A 179 17.25 -25.06 -26.48
#